data_fcfbb37e182e8f7a949c946d0203c431
#
_entry.id   fcfbb37e182e8f7a949c946d0203c431
#
_cell.length_a   1.000
_cell.length_b   1.000
_cell.length_c   1.000
_cell.angle_alpha   90.00
_cell.angle_beta   90.00
_cell.angle_gamma   90.00
#
_symmetry.space_group_name_H-M   'P 1'
#
loop_
_entity.id
_entity.type
_entity.pdbx_description
1 polymer ?
#
loop_
_entity_poly.entity_id
_entity_poly.type
_entity_poly.pdbx_seq_one_letter_code
_entity_poly.pdbx_strand_id
1 'polypeptide(L)'
;KEMAWIADQYARMNTTDINAKACVTGKPLNSGGIAGRVEATGRGVQYALREFFREPKDIAKAGMSGGLDGKNIIVQGLGNVGYHAAKFLNSEDGALITGIIERDGGIYCESGFDVDSVKSWIIENGGVADYPGAKYSPNGAALLEEKCDILIPAALEGVINIDNAANIKAPLIIEAANGPITATADRILQDKGCVIIPDMYANAGGVTVSYFEWVKNLS
;
A
#
# COMPACT_ATOMS: atom_id res chain seq x y z
N LYS A 1 19.53 9.43 -2.19
CA LYS A 1 20.89 10.07 -2.15
C LYS A 1 21.56 9.83 -0.81
N GLU A 2 20.88 10.04 0.30
CA GLU A 2 21.40 9.96 1.67
C GLU A 2 22.00 8.59 1.98
N MET A 3 21.34 7.49 1.58
CA MET A 3 21.86 6.12 1.78
C MET A 3 23.20 5.90 1.05
N ALA A 4 23.39 6.52 -0.13
CA ALA A 4 24.66 6.44 -0.84
C ALA A 4 25.77 7.22 -0.09
N TRP A 5 25.45 8.37 0.49
CA TRP A 5 26.40 9.16 1.28
C TRP A 5 26.82 8.44 2.55
N ILE A 6 25.84 7.78 3.24
CA ILE A 6 26.15 6.98 4.44
C ILE A 6 27.07 5.82 4.07
N ALA A 7 26.77 5.09 2.98
CA ALA A 7 27.61 3.97 2.53
C ALA A 7 29.02 4.42 2.13
N ASP A 8 29.15 5.55 1.43
CA ASP A 8 30.45 6.12 1.05
C ASP A 8 31.26 6.53 2.30
N GLN A 9 30.63 7.25 3.22
CA GLN A 9 31.31 7.67 4.45
C GLN A 9 31.73 6.48 5.32
N TYR A 10 30.85 5.47 5.46
CA TYR A 10 31.16 4.27 6.20
C TYR A 10 32.36 3.54 5.60
N ALA A 11 32.40 3.37 4.27
CA ALA A 11 33.50 2.72 3.57
C ALA A 11 34.83 3.47 3.73
N ARG A 12 34.81 4.81 3.75
CA ARG A 12 36.00 5.63 4.00
C ARG A 12 36.55 5.47 5.43
N MET A 13 35.65 5.28 6.40
CA MET A 13 36.05 5.09 7.81
C MET A 13 36.47 3.66 8.13
N ASN A 14 36.02 2.68 7.33
CA ASN A 14 36.24 1.24 7.53
C ASN A 14 36.86 0.60 6.27
N THR A 15 38.06 1.04 5.92
CA THR A 15 38.72 0.70 4.65
C THR A 15 39.07 -0.78 4.49
N THR A 16 39.06 -1.56 5.58
CA THR A 16 39.32 -3.01 5.59
C THR A 16 38.01 -3.84 5.53
N ASP A 17 36.86 -3.20 5.67
CA ASP A 17 35.56 -3.89 5.60
C ASP A 17 35.14 -4.13 4.15
N ILE A 18 35.30 -5.37 3.69
CA ILE A 18 34.93 -5.79 2.34
C ILE A 18 33.40 -5.71 2.10
N ASN A 19 32.62 -5.70 3.17
CA ASN A 19 31.16 -5.60 3.14
C ASN A 19 30.63 -4.17 3.40
N ALA A 20 31.48 -3.16 3.34
CA ALA A 20 31.13 -1.78 3.68
C ALA A 20 29.87 -1.26 2.95
N LYS A 21 29.60 -1.73 1.73
CA LYS A 21 28.40 -1.35 0.98
C LYS A 21 27.10 -1.96 1.54
N ALA A 22 27.20 -3.00 2.38
CA ALA A 22 26.05 -3.65 3.00
C ALA A 22 25.56 -2.92 4.27
N CYS A 23 26.24 -1.87 4.73
CA CYS A 23 25.90 -1.14 5.96
C CYS A 23 24.50 -0.48 5.93
N VAL A 24 23.96 -0.17 4.76
CA VAL A 24 22.61 0.39 4.56
C VAL A 24 21.96 -0.14 3.28
N THR A 25 20.63 -0.10 3.23
CA THR A 25 19.82 -0.42 2.03
C THR A 25 19.05 0.82 1.53
N GLY A 26 18.45 0.72 0.34
CA GLY A 26 17.79 1.85 -0.32
C GLY A 26 18.78 2.76 -1.07
N LYS A 27 19.95 2.23 -1.44
CA LYS A 27 20.94 2.94 -2.25
C LYS A 27 20.48 3.08 -3.72
N PRO A 28 20.95 4.10 -4.43
CA PRO A 28 20.82 4.16 -5.90
C PRO A 28 21.49 2.94 -6.56
N LEU A 29 21.00 2.55 -7.75
CA LEU A 29 21.51 1.36 -8.47
C LEU A 29 23.02 1.43 -8.71
N ASN A 30 23.54 2.60 -9.09
CA ASN A 30 24.97 2.84 -9.32
C ASN A 30 25.82 2.87 -8.03
N SER A 31 25.19 2.81 -6.87
CA SER A 31 25.84 2.80 -5.56
C SER A 31 25.63 1.48 -4.81
N GLY A 32 25.29 0.41 -5.51
CA GLY A 32 25.04 -0.90 -4.92
C GLY A 32 23.59 -1.19 -4.57
N GLY A 33 22.65 -0.34 -4.98
CA GLY A 33 21.21 -0.57 -4.84
C GLY A 33 20.70 -1.72 -5.71
N ILE A 34 19.42 -2.08 -5.51
CA ILE A 34 18.74 -3.15 -6.25
C ILE A 34 17.54 -2.58 -7.01
N ALA A 35 17.30 -3.08 -8.23
CA ALA A 35 16.11 -2.75 -8.99
C ALA A 35 14.83 -3.30 -8.31
N GLY A 36 13.69 -2.64 -8.54
CA GLY A 36 12.42 -3.07 -7.98
C GLY A 36 12.16 -2.60 -6.54
N ARG A 37 13.12 -1.96 -5.86
CA ARG A 37 12.96 -1.55 -4.46
C ARG A 37 11.87 -0.49 -4.25
N VAL A 38 11.68 0.38 -5.24
CA VAL A 38 10.70 1.48 -5.14
C VAL A 38 9.27 0.95 -5.08
N GLU A 39 8.94 0.03 -5.97
CA GLU A 39 7.60 -0.56 -6.08
C GLU A 39 7.38 -1.81 -5.21
N ALA A 40 8.44 -2.33 -4.58
CA ALA A 40 8.43 -3.66 -3.94
C ALA A 40 7.32 -3.84 -2.89
N THR A 41 7.03 -2.82 -2.09
CA THR A 41 5.98 -2.91 -1.07
C THR A 41 4.59 -2.98 -1.71
N GLY A 42 4.30 -2.10 -2.66
CA GLY A 42 3.03 -2.14 -3.41
C GLY A 42 2.86 -3.42 -4.22
N ARG A 43 3.94 -3.92 -4.80
CA ARG A 43 3.95 -5.24 -5.48
C ARG A 43 3.66 -6.38 -4.50
N GLY A 44 4.19 -6.32 -3.28
CA GLY A 44 3.89 -7.28 -2.21
C GLY A 44 2.41 -7.29 -1.84
N VAL A 45 1.79 -6.13 -1.71
CA VAL A 45 0.34 -5.99 -1.47
C VAL A 45 -0.47 -6.66 -2.58
N GLN A 46 -0.11 -6.42 -3.85
CA GLN A 46 -0.75 -7.09 -4.98
C GLN A 46 -0.62 -8.62 -4.90
N TYR A 47 0.58 -9.12 -4.61
CA TYR A 47 0.80 -10.57 -4.52
C TYR A 47 0.04 -11.19 -3.35
N ALA A 48 -0.04 -10.52 -2.21
CA ALA A 48 -0.84 -10.98 -1.08
C ALA A 48 -2.33 -11.10 -1.43
N LEU A 49 -2.88 -10.12 -2.16
CA LEU A 49 -4.25 -10.21 -2.67
C LEU A 49 -4.41 -11.31 -3.71
N ARG A 50 -3.49 -11.47 -4.65
CA ARG A 50 -3.53 -12.56 -5.63
C ARG A 50 -3.55 -13.93 -4.95
N GLU A 51 -2.72 -14.13 -3.90
CA GLU A 51 -2.73 -15.38 -3.12
C GLU A 51 -4.05 -15.56 -2.37
N PHE A 52 -4.58 -14.54 -1.73
CA PHE A 52 -5.90 -14.59 -1.09
C PHE A 52 -6.99 -15.03 -2.08
N PHE A 53 -7.00 -14.45 -3.29
CA PHE A 53 -7.99 -14.77 -4.33
C PHE A 53 -7.73 -16.11 -5.06
N ARG A 54 -6.68 -16.84 -4.73
CA ARG A 54 -6.47 -18.25 -5.15
C ARG A 54 -7.20 -19.25 -4.25
N GLU A 55 -7.55 -18.85 -3.03
CA GLU A 55 -8.14 -19.72 -2.02
C GLU A 55 -9.67 -19.50 -1.91
N PRO A 56 -10.51 -20.32 -2.57
CA PRO A 56 -11.97 -20.15 -2.57
C PRO A 56 -12.58 -20.07 -1.17
N LYS A 57 -11.99 -20.77 -0.20
CA LYS A 57 -12.46 -20.76 1.20
C LYS A 57 -12.26 -19.39 1.87
N ASP A 58 -11.16 -18.71 1.55
CA ASP A 58 -10.86 -17.41 2.14
C ASP A 58 -11.69 -16.31 1.47
N ILE A 59 -11.89 -16.39 0.15
CA ILE A 59 -12.82 -15.53 -0.57
C ILE A 59 -14.24 -15.65 0.01
N ALA A 60 -14.71 -16.90 0.25
CA ALA A 60 -16.03 -17.15 0.81
C ALA A 60 -16.17 -16.60 2.24
N LYS A 61 -15.11 -16.64 3.09
CA LYS A 61 -15.12 -16.03 4.43
C LYS A 61 -15.37 -14.53 4.36
N ALA A 62 -14.82 -13.86 3.37
CA ALA A 62 -15.07 -12.44 3.11
C ALA A 62 -16.41 -12.17 2.42
N GLY A 63 -17.26 -13.18 2.25
CA GLY A 63 -18.56 -13.03 1.56
C GLY A 63 -18.44 -12.63 0.09
N MET A 64 -17.29 -12.87 -0.52
CA MET A 64 -16.99 -12.53 -1.92
C MET A 64 -16.99 -13.77 -2.82
N SER A 65 -16.88 -13.54 -4.13
CA SER A 65 -16.73 -14.56 -5.17
C SER A 65 -15.91 -14.04 -6.34
N GLY A 66 -15.40 -14.94 -7.19
CA GLY A 66 -14.62 -14.58 -8.35
C GLY A 66 -13.19 -14.15 -8.02
N GLY A 67 -12.52 -13.48 -8.95
CA GLY A 67 -11.17 -12.97 -8.84
C GLY A 67 -11.12 -11.49 -8.47
N LEU A 68 -9.95 -10.88 -8.70
CA LEU A 68 -9.70 -9.44 -8.48
C LEU A 68 -10.36 -8.55 -9.55
N ASP A 69 -10.58 -9.08 -10.74
CA ASP A 69 -11.17 -8.34 -11.85
C ASP A 69 -12.55 -7.76 -11.46
N GLY A 70 -12.74 -6.47 -11.69
CA GLY A 70 -13.94 -5.73 -11.37
C GLY A 70 -14.18 -5.46 -9.88
N LYS A 71 -13.28 -5.85 -8.96
CA LYS A 71 -13.41 -5.51 -7.53
C LYS A 71 -13.20 -4.02 -7.29
N ASN A 72 -14.10 -3.44 -6.50
CA ASN A 72 -14.01 -2.04 -6.09
C ASN A 72 -13.04 -1.87 -4.92
N ILE A 73 -12.05 -1.04 -5.09
CA ILE A 73 -10.99 -0.80 -4.10
C ILE A 73 -10.96 0.66 -3.68
N ILE A 74 -10.89 0.90 -2.38
CA ILE A 74 -10.57 2.21 -1.82
C ILE A 74 -9.16 2.15 -1.24
N VAL A 75 -8.32 3.12 -1.62
CA VAL A 75 -6.93 3.24 -1.15
C VAL A 75 -6.75 4.50 -0.35
N GLN A 76 -6.21 4.37 0.86
CA GLN A 76 -5.81 5.54 1.66
C GLN A 76 -4.32 5.78 1.49
N GLY A 77 -3.99 6.94 0.94
CA GLY A 77 -2.62 7.36 0.66
C GLY A 77 -2.13 6.84 -0.69
N LEU A 78 -1.93 7.75 -1.64
CA LEU A 78 -1.32 7.46 -2.94
C LEU A 78 0.18 7.82 -2.93
N GLY A 79 0.84 7.53 -1.79
CA GLY A 79 2.29 7.58 -1.61
C GLY A 79 2.99 6.45 -2.37
N ASN A 80 4.22 6.11 -1.98
CA ASN A 80 4.96 5.06 -2.67
C ASN A 80 4.24 3.70 -2.65
N VAL A 81 3.71 3.30 -1.50
CA VAL A 81 3.07 1.99 -1.34
C VAL A 81 1.70 1.95 -2.02
N GLY A 82 0.81 2.87 -1.66
CA GLY A 82 -0.56 2.88 -2.18
C GLY A 82 -0.63 3.11 -3.68
N TYR A 83 0.22 4.00 -4.23
CA TYR A 83 0.30 4.21 -5.67
C TYR A 83 0.66 2.93 -6.43
N HIS A 84 1.75 2.25 -6.04
CA HIS A 84 2.16 1.03 -6.74
C HIS A 84 1.18 -0.12 -6.54
N ALA A 85 0.60 -0.28 -5.34
CA ALA A 85 -0.44 -1.27 -5.11
C ALA A 85 -1.68 -1.01 -6.00
N ALA A 86 -2.20 0.22 -5.99
CA ALA A 86 -3.35 0.60 -6.81
C ALA A 86 -3.08 0.42 -8.30
N LYS A 87 -1.90 0.89 -8.77
CA LYS A 87 -1.50 0.79 -10.18
C LYS A 87 -1.48 -0.66 -10.65
N PHE A 88 -0.80 -1.54 -9.92
CA PHE A 88 -0.68 -2.93 -10.34
C PHE A 88 -2.02 -3.69 -10.26
N LEU A 89 -2.80 -3.48 -9.21
CA LEU A 89 -4.12 -4.08 -9.08
C LEU A 89 -5.07 -3.63 -10.21
N ASN A 90 -5.00 -2.36 -10.59
CA ASN A 90 -5.80 -1.84 -11.69
C ASN A 90 -5.30 -2.35 -13.06
N SER A 91 -4.02 -2.16 -13.37
CA SER A 91 -3.49 -2.43 -14.72
C SER A 91 -3.26 -3.90 -15.04
N GLU A 92 -2.98 -4.73 -14.03
CA GLU A 92 -2.62 -6.14 -14.23
C GLU A 92 -3.73 -7.11 -13.78
N ASP A 93 -4.59 -6.70 -12.82
CA ASP A 93 -5.62 -7.57 -12.24
C ASP A 93 -7.05 -7.10 -12.54
N GLY A 94 -7.22 -5.97 -13.24
CA GLY A 94 -8.53 -5.46 -13.64
C GLY A 94 -9.39 -4.92 -12.50
N ALA A 95 -8.81 -4.68 -11.32
CA ALA A 95 -9.54 -4.09 -10.20
C ALA A 95 -9.84 -2.61 -10.45
N LEU A 96 -10.96 -2.11 -9.93
CA LEU A 96 -11.39 -0.73 -10.05
C LEU A 96 -10.99 0.06 -8.80
N ILE A 97 -10.14 1.05 -8.95
CA ILE A 97 -9.79 1.95 -7.85
C ILE A 97 -10.85 3.05 -7.78
N THR A 98 -11.88 2.82 -6.97
CA THR A 98 -13.07 3.69 -6.90
C THR A 98 -12.95 4.82 -5.88
N GLY A 99 -12.05 4.70 -4.90
CA GLY A 99 -11.80 5.74 -3.91
C GLY A 99 -10.33 5.94 -3.62
N ILE A 100 -9.91 7.19 -3.49
CA ILE A 100 -8.56 7.57 -3.11
C ILE A 100 -8.64 8.63 -2.02
N ILE A 101 -7.94 8.41 -0.91
CA ILE A 101 -7.91 9.28 0.25
C ILE A 101 -6.50 9.86 0.41
N GLU A 102 -6.40 11.17 0.48
CA GLU A 102 -5.17 11.93 0.73
C GLU A 102 -5.36 12.91 1.90
N ARG A 103 -4.30 13.64 2.26
CA ARG A 103 -4.31 14.56 3.41
C ARG A 103 -5.32 15.70 3.28
N ASP A 104 -5.56 16.14 2.06
CA ASP A 104 -6.45 17.25 1.73
C ASP A 104 -7.91 16.82 1.55
N GLY A 105 -8.19 15.51 1.57
CA GLY A 105 -9.55 15.00 1.41
C GLY A 105 -9.57 13.64 0.71
N GLY A 106 -10.70 13.33 0.10
CA GLY A 106 -10.85 12.11 -0.68
C GLY A 106 -11.63 12.34 -1.95
N ILE A 107 -11.37 11.50 -2.94
CA ILE A 107 -12.09 11.47 -4.21
C ILE A 107 -12.73 10.11 -4.45
N TYR A 108 -13.89 10.12 -5.06
CA TYR A 108 -14.64 8.92 -5.40
C TYR A 108 -15.14 8.98 -6.85
N CYS A 109 -15.00 7.86 -7.56
CA CYS A 109 -15.55 7.65 -8.90
C CYS A 109 -16.00 6.18 -9.05
N GLU A 110 -17.28 5.98 -9.33
CA GLU A 110 -17.86 4.63 -9.43
C GLU A 110 -17.27 3.79 -10.56
N SER A 111 -16.87 4.43 -11.66
CA SER A 111 -16.21 3.76 -12.79
C SER A 111 -14.73 3.46 -12.58
N GLY A 112 -14.17 3.86 -11.43
CA GLY A 112 -12.75 3.77 -11.15
C GLY A 112 -11.93 4.91 -11.73
N PHE A 113 -10.71 5.04 -11.20
CA PHE A 113 -9.72 6.05 -11.59
C PHE A 113 -8.62 5.44 -12.45
N ASP A 114 -8.09 6.22 -13.38
CA ASP A 114 -6.74 6.04 -13.90
C ASP A 114 -5.75 6.50 -12.81
N VAL A 115 -5.09 5.53 -12.19
CA VAL A 115 -4.19 5.76 -11.05
C VAL A 115 -3.01 6.64 -11.42
N ASP A 116 -2.47 6.52 -12.63
CA ASP A 116 -1.35 7.32 -13.11
C ASP A 116 -1.76 8.79 -13.30
N SER A 117 -2.97 9.01 -13.81
CA SER A 117 -3.54 10.36 -13.96
C SER A 117 -3.74 11.04 -12.59
N VAL A 118 -4.34 10.34 -11.61
CA VAL A 118 -4.51 10.89 -10.26
C VAL A 118 -3.16 11.18 -9.62
N LYS A 119 -2.18 10.29 -9.79
CA LYS A 119 -0.83 10.49 -9.24
C LYS A 119 -0.14 11.72 -9.82
N SER A 120 -0.26 11.93 -11.13
CA SER A 120 0.28 13.12 -11.80
C SER A 120 -0.39 14.39 -11.29
N TRP A 121 -1.72 14.36 -11.14
CA TRP A 121 -2.48 15.47 -10.55
C TRP A 121 -2.01 15.84 -9.14
N ILE A 122 -1.82 14.85 -8.27
CA ILE A 122 -1.33 15.08 -6.91
C ILE A 122 0.05 15.73 -6.92
N ILE A 123 0.94 15.31 -7.82
CA ILE A 123 2.28 15.90 -7.94
C ILE A 123 2.23 17.36 -8.39
N GLU A 124 1.32 17.69 -9.31
CA GLU A 124 1.18 19.04 -9.86
C GLU A 124 0.43 20.00 -8.95
N ASN A 125 -0.62 19.52 -8.25
CA ASN A 125 -1.55 20.33 -7.48
C ASN A 125 -1.41 20.18 -5.96
N GLY A 126 -0.62 19.23 -5.48
CA GLY A 126 -0.33 19.02 -4.05
C GLY A 126 -1.37 18.20 -3.29
N GLY A 127 -2.47 17.77 -3.92
CA GLY A 127 -3.56 17.00 -3.32
C GLY A 127 -4.52 16.46 -4.35
N VAL A 128 -5.67 15.94 -3.89
CA VAL A 128 -6.73 15.36 -4.75
C VAL A 128 -7.90 16.31 -4.99
N ALA A 129 -7.91 17.47 -4.34
CA ALA A 129 -8.96 18.47 -4.53
C ALA A 129 -9.08 18.85 -6.01
N ASP A 130 -10.32 19.08 -6.45
CA ASP A 130 -10.67 19.49 -7.82
C ASP A 130 -10.20 18.55 -8.94
N TYR A 131 -9.86 17.29 -8.62
CA TYR A 131 -9.54 16.30 -9.65
C TYR A 131 -10.74 16.11 -10.60
N PRO A 132 -10.55 16.27 -11.93
CA PRO A 132 -11.65 16.25 -12.89
C PRO A 132 -12.43 14.93 -12.90
N GLY A 133 -13.76 15.01 -12.90
CA GLY A 133 -14.66 13.85 -13.00
C GLY A 133 -14.84 13.07 -11.70
N ALA A 134 -14.25 13.50 -10.59
CA ALA A 134 -14.41 12.86 -9.29
C ALA A 134 -15.39 13.62 -8.37
N LYS A 135 -16.02 12.89 -7.46
CA LYS A 135 -16.72 13.47 -6.31
C LYS A 135 -15.68 13.70 -5.21
N TYR A 136 -15.39 14.96 -4.92
CA TYR A 136 -14.46 15.34 -3.85
C TYR A 136 -15.18 15.52 -2.52
N SER A 137 -14.54 15.09 -1.44
CA SER A 137 -14.92 15.35 -0.05
C SER A 137 -13.72 15.85 0.74
N PRO A 138 -13.80 17.01 1.43
CA PRO A 138 -12.74 17.48 2.32
C PRO A 138 -12.57 16.56 3.55
N ASN A 139 -13.59 15.80 3.92
CA ASN A 139 -13.51 14.74 4.91
C ASN A 139 -13.15 13.42 4.23
N GLY A 140 -11.88 13.24 3.88
CA GLY A 140 -11.38 12.00 3.25
C GLY A 140 -11.59 10.77 4.13
N ALA A 141 -11.54 10.90 5.44
CA ALA A 141 -11.73 9.78 6.37
C ALA A 141 -13.12 9.13 6.23
N ALA A 142 -14.15 9.87 5.82
CA ALA A 142 -15.47 9.30 5.57
C ALA A 142 -15.46 8.22 4.46
N LEU A 143 -14.52 8.28 3.52
CA LEU A 143 -14.39 7.27 2.46
C LEU A 143 -13.89 5.92 2.99
N LEU A 144 -13.25 5.86 4.17
CA LEU A 144 -12.93 4.58 4.81
C LEU A 144 -14.19 3.75 5.10
N GLU A 145 -15.30 4.42 5.35
CA GLU A 145 -16.60 3.84 5.71
C GLU A 145 -17.49 3.59 4.48
N GLU A 146 -17.05 3.98 3.28
CA GLU A 146 -17.81 3.76 2.06
C GLU A 146 -17.76 2.29 1.60
N LYS A 147 -18.78 1.93 0.83
CA LYS A 147 -18.89 0.56 0.32
C LYS A 147 -17.81 0.28 -0.71
N CYS A 148 -17.00 -0.74 -0.47
CA CYS A 148 -16.05 -1.30 -1.41
C CYS A 148 -15.87 -2.80 -1.13
N ASP A 149 -15.19 -3.50 -2.03
CA ASP A 149 -14.84 -4.91 -1.85
C ASP A 149 -13.55 -5.04 -1.02
N ILE A 150 -12.59 -4.14 -1.26
CA ILE A 150 -11.27 -4.15 -0.62
C ILE A 150 -10.91 -2.75 -0.16
N LEU A 151 -10.48 -2.62 1.09
CA LEU A 151 -9.93 -1.40 1.65
C LEU A 151 -8.43 -1.54 1.87
N ILE A 152 -7.64 -0.59 1.37
CA ILE A 152 -6.17 -0.58 1.45
C ILE A 152 -5.70 0.66 2.22
N PRO A 153 -5.57 0.61 3.55
CA PRO A 153 -4.89 1.66 4.30
C PRO A 153 -3.38 1.59 4.04
N ALA A 154 -2.84 2.61 3.35
CA ALA A 154 -1.45 2.67 2.90
C ALA A 154 -0.72 3.97 3.31
N ALA A 155 -1.24 4.71 4.30
CA ALA A 155 -0.68 5.99 4.71
C ALA A 155 -0.20 6.00 6.16
N LEU A 156 -1.13 5.94 7.13
CA LEU A 156 -0.86 6.21 8.53
C LEU A 156 -1.28 5.05 9.43
N GLU A 157 -0.64 4.98 10.60
CA GLU A 157 -1.04 4.10 11.70
C GLU A 157 -2.37 4.55 12.34
N GLY A 158 -3.13 3.60 12.91
CA GLY A 158 -4.32 3.87 13.72
C GLY A 158 -5.49 4.56 13.02
N VAL A 159 -5.52 4.58 11.69
CA VAL A 159 -6.59 5.24 10.90
C VAL A 159 -7.93 4.52 11.05
N ILE A 160 -7.92 3.23 11.31
CA ILE A 160 -9.10 2.44 11.66
C ILE A 160 -9.02 2.16 13.16
N ASN A 161 -9.95 2.75 13.90
CA ASN A 161 -9.96 2.74 15.36
C ASN A 161 -11.39 2.54 15.90
N ILE A 162 -11.57 2.68 17.21
CA ILE A 162 -12.85 2.44 17.87
C ILE A 162 -13.99 3.33 17.34
N ASP A 163 -13.68 4.53 16.84
CA ASP A 163 -14.69 5.50 16.41
C ASP A 163 -15.29 5.16 15.05
N ASN A 164 -14.52 4.50 14.16
CA ASN A 164 -14.95 4.22 12.79
C ASN A 164 -15.07 2.71 12.43
N ALA A 165 -14.44 1.81 13.18
CA ALA A 165 -14.41 0.39 12.85
C ALA A 165 -15.81 -0.23 12.67
N ALA A 166 -16.79 0.20 13.49
CA ALA A 166 -18.17 -0.29 13.39
C ALA A 166 -18.85 0.09 12.07
N ASN A 167 -18.41 1.18 11.44
CA ASN A 167 -18.99 1.72 10.21
C ASN A 167 -18.32 1.17 8.94
N ILE A 168 -17.12 0.59 9.04
CA ILE A 168 -16.40 0.03 7.89
C ILE A 168 -17.28 -1.03 7.20
N LYS A 169 -17.46 -0.87 5.89
CA LYS A 169 -18.31 -1.75 5.06
C LYS A 169 -17.51 -2.74 4.23
N ALA A 170 -16.20 -2.51 4.09
CA ALA A 170 -15.32 -3.40 3.35
C ALA A 170 -15.27 -4.79 3.99
N PRO A 171 -15.56 -5.86 3.26
CA PRO A 171 -15.46 -7.23 3.76
C PRO A 171 -14.00 -7.72 3.84
N LEU A 172 -13.09 -7.07 3.12
CA LEU A 172 -11.67 -7.38 3.12
C LEU A 172 -10.85 -6.10 3.31
N ILE A 173 -9.93 -6.14 4.27
CA ILE A 173 -8.93 -5.09 4.49
C ILE A 173 -7.54 -5.69 4.30
N ILE A 174 -6.66 -5.01 3.57
CA ILE A 174 -5.25 -5.37 3.49
C ILE A 174 -4.38 -4.22 4.00
N GLU A 175 -3.65 -4.48 5.07
CA GLU A 175 -2.84 -3.49 5.77
C GLU A 175 -1.53 -3.22 5.03
N ALA A 176 -1.53 -2.20 4.17
CA ALA A 176 -0.33 -1.80 3.44
C ALA A 176 0.58 -0.85 4.24
N ALA A 177 0.01 -0.03 5.13
CA ALA A 177 0.75 0.72 6.15
C ALA A 177 1.08 -0.17 7.35
N ASN A 178 1.96 0.29 8.24
CA ASN A 178 2.24 -0.38 9.50
C ASN A 178 1.19 -0.01 10.56
N GLY A 179 0.53 -1.00 11.17
CA GLY A 179 -0.44 -0.83 12.22
C GLY A 179 -1.60 0.13 11.90
N PRO A 180 -2.23 0.07 10.73
CA PRO A 180 -3.30 1.00 10.38
C PRO A 180 -4.59 0.72 11.15
N ILE A 181 -4.74 -0.47 11.71
CA ILE A 181 -5.89 -0.91 12.51
C ILE A 181 -5.45 -1.02 13.97
N THR A 182 -6.17 -0.36 14.87
CA THR A 182 -5.92 -0.50 16.32
C THR A 182 -6.44 -1.85 16.84
N ALA A 183 -5.85 -2.36 17.92
CA ALA A 183 -6.25 -3.66 18.50
C ALA A 183 -7.73 -3.74 18.88
N THR A 184 -8.34 -2.62 19.28
CA THR A 184 -9.79 -2.57 19.59
C THR A 184 -10.61 -2.64 18.30
N ALA A 185 -10.18 -1.90 17.25
CA ALA A 185 -10.84 -1.91 15.94
C ALA A 185 -10.77 -3.29 15.29
N ASP A 186 -9.63 -3.97 15.39
CA ASP A 186 -9.43 -5.32 14.86
C ASP A 186 -10.50 -6.30 15.40
N ARG A 187 -10.76 -6.29 16.71
CA ARG A 187 -11.81 -7.12 17.31
C ARG A 187 -13.20 -6.78 16.76
N ILE A 188 -13.53 -5.50 16.65
CA ILE A 188 -14.82 -5.06 16.11
C ILE A 188 -14.99 -5.54 14.66
N LEU A 189 -13.95 -5.43 13.85
CA LEU A 189 -13.97 -5.87 12.44
C LEU A 189 -14.11 -7.39 12.32
N GLN A 190 -13.37 -8.15 13.13
CA GLN A 190 -13.48 -9.62 13.17
C GLN A 190 -14.88 -10.08 13.61
N ASP A 191 -15.48 -9.46 14.62
CA ASP A 191 -16.86 -9.76 15.09
C ASP A 191 -17.90 -9.47 13.98
N LYS A 192 -17.61 -8.53 13.07
CA LYS A 192 -18.42 -8.25 11.87
C LYS A 192 -18.18 -9.23 10.73
N GLY A 193 -17.21 -10.13 10.83
CA GLY A 193 -16.81 -11.04 9.75
C GLY A 193 -15.92 -10.43 8.68
N CYS A 194 -15.34 -9.24 8.94
CA CYS A 194 -14.34 -8.66 8.04
C CYS A 194 -13.05 -9.48 8.09
N VAL A 195 -12.50 -9.80 6.94
CA VAL A 195 -11.20 -10.47 6.80
C VAL A 195 -10.10 -9.41 6.74
N ILE A 196 -9.03 -9.62 7.52
CA ILE A 196 -7.88 -8.71 7.55
C ILE A 196 -6.64 -9.48 7.12
N ILE A 197 -5.96 -8.97 6.07
CA ILE A 197 -4.62 -9.43 5.69
C ILE A 197 -3.64 -8.50 6.42
N PRO A 198 -2.85 -9.03 7.39
CA PRO A 198 -2.07 -8.21 8.29
C PRO A 198 -0.85 -7.57 7.61
N ASP A 199 -0.40 -6.45 8.15
CA ASP A 199 0.71 -5.63 7.66
C ASP A 199 2.02 -6.42 7.53
N MET A 200 2.35 -7.24 8.53
CA MET A 200 3.56 -8.08 8.53
C MET A 200 3.69 -8.97 7.30
N TYR A 201 2.56 -9.37 6.71
CA TYR A 201 2.52 -10.15 5.48
C TYR A 201 2.36 -9.26 4.25
N ALA A 202 1.41 -8.34 4.28
CA ALA A 202 1.02 -7.53 3.13
C ALA A 202 2.14 -6.59 2.65
N ASN A 203 2.85 -5.93 3.57
CA ASN A 203 3.88 -4.95 3.23
C ASN A 203 5.32 -5.51 3.23
N ALA A 204 5.48 -6.80 3.46
CA ALA A 204 6.78 -7.48 3.55
C ALA A 204 7.63 -7.39 2.26
N GLY A 205 7.03 -7.13 1.10
CA GLY A 205 7.75 -7.00 -0.17
C GLY A 205 8.90 -5.98 -0.12
N GLY A 206 8.67 -4.86 0.56
CA GLY A 206 9.69 -3.83 0.73
C GLY A 206 10.92 -4.29 1.52
N VAL A 207 10.72 -4.94 2.65
CA VAL A 207 11.83 -5.44 3.48
C VAL A 207 12.51 -6.64 2.84
N THR A 208 11.76 -7.48 2.13
CA THR A 208 12.31 -8.62 1.37
C THR A 208 13.32 -8.15 0.31
N VAL A 209 12.96 -7.13 -0.47
CA VAL A 209 13.88 -6.57 -1.47
C VAL A 209 15.05 -5.84 -0.81
N SER A 210 14.84 -5.20 0.35
CA SER A 210 15.95 -4.64 1.15
C SER A 210 16.92 -5.73 1.61
N TYR A 211 16.43 -6.90 2.02
CA TYR A 211 17.27 -8.04 2.37
C TYR A 211 18.10 -8.51 1.17
N PHE A 212 17.50 -8.62 -0.01
CA PHE A 212 18.25 -8.99 -1.21
C PHE A 212 19.29 -7.93 -1.62
N GLU A 213 19.00 -6.64 -1.42
CA GLU A 213 20.01 -5.60 -1.59
C GLU A 213 21.20 -5.78 -0.65
N TRP A 214 20.90 -6.10 0.62
CA TRP A 214 21.94 -6.39 1.61
C TRP A 214 22.79 -7.58 1.21
N VAL A 215 22.16 -8.72 0.89
CA VAL A 215 22.86 -9.95 0.44
C VAL A 215 23.72 -9.68 -0.79
N LYS A 216 23.22 -8.93 -1.77
CA LYS A 216 23.97 -8.55 -2.99
C LYS A 216 25.26 -7.79 -2.67
N ASN A 217 25.34 -7.09 -1.55
CA ASN A 217 26.50 -6.30 -1.14
C ASN A 217 27.43 -7.01 -0.13
N LEU A 218 27.13 -8.27 0.19
CA LEU A 218 28.05 -9.17 0.91
C LEU A 218 29.02 -9.83 -0.06
N SER A 219 30.23 -10.08 0.40
CA SER A 219 31.32 -10.75 -0.33
C SER A 219 31.39 -12.23 -0.01
#